data_135e90b938e063cafa89e84f9a8116d0
#
_entry.id   135e90b938e063cafa89e84f9a8116d0
#
_cell.length_a   1.000
_cell.length_b   1.000
_cell.length_c   1.000
_cell.angle_alpha   90.00
_cell.angle_beta   90.00
_cell.angle_gamma   90.00
#
_symmetry.space_group_name_H-M   'P 1'
#
loop_
_entity.id
_entity.type
_entity.pdbx_description
1 polymer ?
#
loop_
_entity_poly.entity_id
_entity_poly.type
_entity_poly.pdbx_seq_one_letter_code
_entity_poly.pdbx_strand_id
1 'polypeptide(L)'
;SAGVADADIAVITSEPMEDFEFSSINHRTLIWYIASAGGVAGLAIATWLTRMTELAWPLPTGNMPIVAWWPNLIVMFELTMLGGILSAVATLIVTGGLARKMPAMYDSGVTDGKILVGVEMPRDAAAVERALRSVPGGDFRSA
;
A
#
# COMPACT_ATOMS: atom_id res chain seq x y z
N SER A 1 8.90 -29.72 15.60
CA SER A 1 7.85 -28.69 15.58
C SER A 1 7.58 -28.24 17.01
N ALA A 2 7.83 -26.97 17.33
CA ALA A 2 7.65 -26.40 18.68
C ALA A 2 6.17 -26.06 18.98
N GLY A 3 5.22 -26.60 18.20
CA GLY A 3 3.78 -26.38 18.41
C GLY A 3 3.31 -24.93 18.18
N VAL A 4 4.08 -24.14 17.47
CA VAL A 4 3.71 -22.76 17.06
C VAL A 4 2.83 -22.85 15.82
N ALA A 5 1.71 -22.14 15.82
CA ALA A 5 0.86 -22.04 14.65
C ALA A 5 1.56 -21.19 13.56
N ASP A 6 1.41 -21.55 12.30
CA ASP A 6 2.02 -20.82 11.18
C ASP A 6 1.61 -19.34 11.14
N ALA A 7 0.43 -19.02 11.66
CA ALA A 7 -0.06 -17.65 11.77
C ALA A 7 0.69 -16.78 12.80
N ASP A 8 1.41 -17.39 13.74
CA ASP A 8 2.16 -16.70 14.80
C ASP A 8 3.64 -16.52 14.43
N ILE A 9 4.04 -16.99 13.23
CA ILE A 9 5.41 -16.90 12.73
C ILE A 9 5.49 -15.72 11.76
N ALA A 10 6.30 -14.72 12.07
CA ALA A 10 6.61 -13.59 11.20
C ALA A 10 7.99 -13.79 10.58
N VAL A 11 8.07 -13.75 9.26
CA VAL A 11 9.33 -13.76 8.52
C VAL A 11 9.51 -12.42 7.84
N ILE A 12 10.60 -11.73 8.13
CA ILE A 12 10.94 -10.45 7.53
C ILE A 12 12.23 -10.64 6.73
N THR A 13 12.17 -10.37 5.44
CA THR A 13 13.29 -10.52 4.51
C THR A 13 13.34 -9.30 3.58
N SER A 14 14.52 -8.97 3.07
CA SER A 14 14.73 -7.91 2.09
C SER A 14 14.32 -8.31 0.68
N GLU A 15 14.24 -9.62 0.38
CA GLU A 15 13.83 -10.13 -0.92
C GLU A 15 12.47 -10.85 -0.80
N PRO A 16 11.56 -10.67 -1.77
CA PRO A 16 10.29 -11.39 -1.79
C PRO A 16 10.56 -12.90 -2.00
N MET A 17 10.17 -13.71 -1.05
CA MET A 17 10.21 -15.17 -1.16
C MET A 17 8.83 -15.69 -1.54
N GLU A 18 8.60 -15.95 -2.83
CA GLU A 18 7.31 -16.40 -3.35
C GLU A 18 6.88 -17.79 -2.81
N ASP A 19 7.85 -18.64 -2.44
CA ASP A 19 7.59 -20.00 -1.97
C ASP A 19 7.23 -20.11 -0.48
N PHE A 20 7.33 -19.02 0.29
CA PHE A 20 7.08 -18.97 1.73
C PHE A 20 6.14 -17.84 2.12
N GLU A 21 4.96 -17.79 1.54
CA GLU A 21 3.87 -16.98 2.06
C GLU A 21 3.30 -17.62 3.34
N PHE A 22 3.98 -17.45 4.47
CA PHE A 22 3.47 -17.85 5.78
C PHE A 22 2.26 -17.01 6.22
N SER A 23 2.08 -15.87 5.63
CA SER A 23 0.94 -15.00 5.85
C SER A 23 0.02 -15.07 4.64
N SER A 24 -0.92 -15.96 4.65
CA SER A 24 -2.11 -15.86 3.79
C SER A 24 -2.97 -14.68 4.22
N ILE A 25 -2.36 -13.49 4.30
CA ILE A 25 -3.08 -12.25 4.47
C ILE A 25 -3.73 -11.97 3.13
N ASN A 26 -4.82 -12.69 2.87
CA ASN A 26 -5.79 -12.34 1.85
C ASN A 26 -6.55 -11.09 2.32
N HIS A 27 -5.81 -10.03 2.63
CA HIS A 27 -6.37 -8.71 2.76
C HIS A 27 -6.82 -8.31 1.37
N ARG A 28 -8.13 -8.42 1.12
CA ARG A 28 -8.75 -7.76 -0.02
C ARG A 28 -8.29 -6.31 0.02
N THR A 29 -7.35 -5.99 -0.83
CA THR A 29 -6.73 -4.68 -0.88
C THR A 29 -7.83 -3.70 -1.31
N LEU A 30 -8.31 -2.89 -0.39
CA LEU A 30 -9.30 -1.83 -0.65
C LEU A 30 -8.76 -0.77 -1.64
N ILE A 31 -7.48 -0.87 -2.01
CA ILE A 31 -6.80 0.09 -2.88
C ILE A 31 -7.53 0.27 -4.23
N TRP A 32 -8.10 -0.80 -4.79
CA TRP A 32 -8.86 -0.74 -6.04
C TRP A 32 -10.09 0.15 -5.93
N TYR A 33 -10.85 -0.02 -4.84
CA TYR A 33 -12.06 0.76 -4.61
C TYR A 33 -11.73 2.22 -4.34
N ILE A 34 -10.69 2.48 -3.55
CA ILE A 34 -10.27 3.84 -3.20
C ILE A 34 -9.68 4.55 -4.40
N ALA A 35 -8.83 3.89 -5.20
CA ALA A 35 -8.27 4.46 -6.42
C ALA A 35 -9.37 4.75 -7.46
N SER A 36 -10.32 3.83 -7.63
CA SER A 36 -11.46 4.06 -8.53
C SER A 36 -12.35 5.22 -8.06
N ALA A 37 -12.63 5.30 -6.76
CA ALA A 37 -13.39 6.42 -6.19
C ALA A 37 -12.65 7.75 -6.39
N GLY A 38 -11.33 7.76 -6.22
CA GLY A 38 -10.48 8.94 -6.50
C GLY A 38 -10.52 9.35 -7.96
N GLY A 39 -10.49 8.39 -8.88
CA GLY A 39 -10.64 8.64 -10.31
C GLY A 39 -11.99 9.25 -10.66
N VAL A 40 -13.08 8.70 -10.11
CA VAL A 40 -14.44 9.25 -10.32
C VAL A 40 -14.55 10.67 -9.74
N ALA A 41 -14.00 10.92 -8.58
CA ALA A 41 -13.96 12.27 -7.99
C ALA A 41 -13.17 13.24 -8.86
N GLY A 42 -12.02 12.82 -9.39
CA GLY A 42 -11.21 13.61 -10.33
C GLY A 42 -11.99 13.96 -11.60
N LEU A 43 -12.70 12.98 -12.17
CA LEU A 43 -13.56 13.21 -13.35
C LEU A 43 -14.69 14.21 -13.06
N ALA A 44 -15.34 14.10 -11.90
CA ALA A 44 -16.40 15.01 -11.50
C ALA A 44 -15.88 16.46 -11.33
N ILE A 45 -14.71 16.60 -10.68
CA ILE A 45 -14.04 17.89 -10.51
C ILE A 45 -13.64 18.48 -11.88
N ALA A 46 -13.06 17.65 -12.78
CA ALA A 46 -12.67 18.08 -14.12
C ALA A 46 -13.88 18.61 -14.92
N THR A 47 -14.97 17.84 -14.90
CA THR A 47 -16.20 18.21 -15.62
C THR A 47 -16.80 19.51 -15.08
N TRP A 48 -16.82 19.64 -13.76
CA TRP A 48 -17.31 20.86 -13.10
C TRP A 48 -16.42 22.06 -13.42
N LEU A 49 -15.10 21.89 -13.30
CA LEU A 49 -14.13 22.96 -13.50
C LEU A 49 -14.14 23.47 -14.94
N THR A 50 -14.06 22.58 -15.94
CA THR A 50 -14.07 22.95 -17.35
C THR A 50 -15.36 23.67 -17.71
N ARG A 51 -16.50 23.11 -17.32
CA ARG A 51 -17.79 23.74 -17.58
C ARG A 51 -17.93 25.12 -16.91
N MET A 52 -17.48 25.23 -15.66
CA MET A 52 -17.58 26.51 -14.93
C MET A 52 -16.70 27.59 -15.54
N THR A 53 -15.46 27.24 -15.94
CA THR A 53 -14.54 28.21 -16.56
C THR A 53 -15.00 28.63 -17.94
N GLU A 54 -15.50 27.74 -18.77
CA GLU A 54 -15.98 28.04 -20.12
C GLU A 54 -17.25 28.90 -20.08
N LEU A 55 -18.15 28.69 -19.14
CA LEU A 55 -19.35 29.51 -18.97
C LEU A 55 -19.04 30.86 -18.35
N ALA A 56 -18.07 30.95 -17.42
CA ALA A 56 -17.66 32.20 -16.80
C ALA A 56 -16.90 33.11 -17.77
N TRP A 57 -16.23 32.54 -18.75
CA TRP A 57 -15.46 33.28 -19.76
C TRP A 57 -15.74 32.75 -21.17
N PRO A 58 -16.93 33.05 -21.71
CA PRO A 58 -17.36 32.51 -23.00
C PRO A 58 -16.55 33.14 -24.15
N LEU A 59 -15.62 32.37 -24.70
CA LEU A 59 -14.84 32.76 -25.88
C LEU A 59 -15.50 32.20 -27.15
N PRO A 60 -15.88 33.04 -28.10
CA PRO A 60 -16.41 32.58 -29.37
C PRO A 60 -15.32 31.98 -30.23
N THR A 61 -15.27 30.65 -30.31
CA THR A 61 -14.30 29.89 -31.09
C THR A 61 -14.94 29.31 -32.36
N GLY A 62 -15.05 30.14 -33.40
CA GLY A 62 -15.36 29.68 -34.76
C GLY A 62 -16.53 28.71 -34.90
N ASN A 63 -17.69 29.00 -34.33
CA ASN A 63 -18.90 28.17 -34.36
C ASN A 63 -18.85 26.85 -33.53
N MET A 64 -17.86 26.67 -32.66
CA MET A 64 -17.87 25.60 -31.67
C MET A 64 -18.79 25.97 -30.48
N PRO A 65 -19.42 24.95 -29.84
CA PRO A 65 -20.18 25.25 -28.62
C PRO A 65 -19.22 25.73 -27.52
N ILE A 66 -19.71 26.66 -26.66
CA ILE A 66 -18.92 27.24 -25.56
C ILE A 66 -18.38 26.13 -24.66
N VAL A 67 -19.18 25.12 -24.36
CA VAL A 67 -18.74 23.92 -23.65
C VAL A 67 -18.39 22.85 -24.68
N ALA A 68 -17.11 22.75 -25.01
CA ALA A 68 -16.62 21.83 -26.04
C ALA A 68 -16.09 20.53 -25.43
N TRP A 69 -16.82 19.43 -25.59
CA TRP A 69 -16.46 18.15 -25.01
C TRP A 69 -15.09 17.61 -25.44
N TRP A 70 -14.74 17.74 -26.72
CA TRP A 70 -13.51 17.16 -27.25
C TRP A 70 -12.24 17.74 -26.61
N PRO A 71 -12.04 19.06 -26.52
CA PRO A 71 -10.90 19.62 -25.80
C PRO A 71 -10.92 19.28 -24.31
N ASN A 72 -12.11 19.23 -23.73
CA ASN A 72 -12.26 18.96 -22.29
C ASN A 72 -11.91 17.52 -21.92
N LEU A 73 -11.99 16.55 -22.84
CA LEU A 73 -11.59 15.17 -22.61
C LEU A 73 -10.15 15.05 -22.12
N ILE A 74 -9.25 15.93 -22.57
CA ILE A 74 -7.85 15.92 -22.11
C ILE A 74 -7.78 16.24 -20.62
N VAL A 75 -8.43 17.32 -20.19
CA VAL A 75 -8.47 17.73 -18.79
C VAL A 75 -9.18 16.68 -17.93
N MET A 76 -10.28 16.12 -18.44
CA MET A 76 -11.02 15.06 -17.76
C MET A 76 -10.16 13.84 -17.55
N PHE A 77 -9.40 13.40 -18.57
CA PHE A 77 -8.48 12.27 -18.47
C PHE A 77 -7.38 12.54 -17.44
N GLU A 78 -6.74 13.70 -17.50
CA GLU A 78 -5.63 14.05 -16.59
C GLU A 78 -6.10 14.10 -15.13
N LEU A 79 -7.23 14.78 -14.83
CA LEU A 79 -7.73 14.86 -13.47
C LEU A 79 -8.26 13.51 -12.96
N THR A 80 -8.81 12.67 -13.83
CA THR A 80 -9.19 11.29 -13.48
C THR A 80 -7.97 10.48 -13.06
N MET A 81 -6.90 10.53 -13.84
CA MET A 81 -5.66 9.83 -13.53
C MET A 81 -5.01 10.39 -12.26
N LEU A 82 -4.95 11.72 -12.14
CA LEU A 82 -4.42 12.38 -10.94
C LEU A 82 -5.21 11.98 -9.68
N GLY A 83 -6.53 11.99 -9.73
CA GLY A 83 -7.39 11.59 -8.62
C GLY A 83 -7.16 10.13 -8.22
N GLY A 84 -7.05 9.23 -9.20
CA GLY A 84 -6.75 7.81 -8.97
C GLY A 84 -5.38 7.61 -8.34
N ILE A 85 -4.35 8.25 -8.87
CA ILE A 85 -2.98 8.15 -8.36
C ILE A 85 -2.88 8.72 -6.94
N LEU A 86 -3.39 9.92 -6.69
CA LEU A 86 -3.31 10.55 -5.37
C LEU A 86 -4.03 9.72 -4.31
N SER A 87 -5.20 9.16 -4.62
CA SER A 87 -5.93 8.30 -3.68
C SER A 87 -5.20 6.98 -3.44
N ALA A 88 -4.58 6.39 -4.46
CA ALA A 88 -3.76 5.19 -4.30
C ALA A 88 -2.53 5.46 -3.43
N VAL A 89 -1.81 6.55 -3.66
CA VAL A 89 -0.64 6.97 -2.85
C VAL A 89 -1.05 7.25 -1.41
N ALA A 90 -2.16 7.99 -1.20
CA ALA A 90 -2.68 8.25 0.15
C ALA A 90 -3.02 6.94 0.87
N THR A 91 -3.65 5.99 0.18
CA THR A 91 -3.96 4.67 0.72
C THR A 91 -2.69 3.92 1.11
N LEU A 92 -1.66 3.92 0.26
CA LEU A 92 -0.38 3.28 0.56
C LEU A 92 0.30 3.89 1.78
N ILE A 93 0.31 5.22 1.92
CA ILE A 93 0.89 5.90 3.08
C ILE A 93 0.16 5.52 4.36
N VAL A 94 -1.18 5.48 4.32
CA VAL A 94 -2.02 5.16 5.48
C VAL A 94 -1.93 3.68 5.84
N THR A 95 -2.07 2.79 4.87
CA THR A 95 -2.06 1.34 5.09
C THR A 95 -0.65 0.79 5.34
N GLY A 96 0.34 1.31 4.63
CA GLY A 96 1.75 0.92 4.80
C GLY A 96 2.37 1.40 6.10
N GLY A 97 1.66 2.26 6.85
CA GLY A 97 2.12 2.71 8.16
C GLY A 97 3.43 3.51 8.11
N LEU A 98 3.74 4.17 6.98
CA LEU A 98 4.97 4.96 6.84
C LEU A 98 5.15 6.00 7.97
N ALA A 99 4.05 6.41 8.59
CA ALA A 99 4.05 7.30 9.75
C ALA A 99 4.14 6.56 11.10
N ARG A 100 4.10 5.23 11.11
CA ARG A 100 4.22 4.43 12.33
C ARG A 100 5.69 4.15 12.63
N LYS A 101 6.01 4.10 13.92
CA LYS A 101 7.35 3.66 14.38
C LYS A 101 7.58 2.23 13.89
N MET A 102 8.81 1.92 13.49
CA MET A 102 9.21 0.56 13.11
C MET A 102 8.79 -0.42 14.20
N PRO A 103 8.32 -1.62 13.83
CA PRO A 103 7.99 -2.68 14.79
C PRO A 103 9.19 -2.94 15.71
N ALA A 104 8.92 -3.26 16.99
CA ALA A 104 9.96 -3.54 17.97
C ALA A 104 10.90 -4.69 17.57
N MET A 105 10.41 -5.59 16.70
CA MET A 105 11.16 -6.73 16.16
C MET A 105 12.00 -6.40 14.91
N TYR A 106 11.96 -5.17 14.40
CA TYR A 106 12.76 -4.82 13.23
C TYR A 106 14.23 -4.68 13.59
N ASP A 107 15.10 -5.40 12.89
CA ASP A 107 16.55 -5.27 12.95
C ASP A 107 17.10 -4.71 11.63
N SER A 108 18.01 -3.78 11.71
CA SER A 108 18.66 -3.17 10.53
C SER A 108 19.45 -4.19 9.70
N GLY A 109 19.81 -5.32 10.28
CA GLY A 109 20.49 -6.42 9.58
C GLY A 109 19.66 -7.03 8.45
N VAL A 110 18.33 -6.85 8.46
CA VAL A 110 17.44 -7.26 7.35
C VAL A 110 17.80 -6.53 6.06
N THR A 111 18.19 -5.26 6.15
CA THR A 111 18.64 -4.46 5.00
C THR A 111 19.95 -4.99 4.41
N ASP A 112 20.76 -5.68 5.22
CA ASP A 112 22.02 -6.31 4.81
C ASP A 112 21.83 -7.77 4.32
N GLY A 113 20.61 -8.17 4.00
CA GLY A 113 20.30 -9.50 3.46
C GLY A 113 20.10 -10.58 4.52
N LYS A 114 20.00 -10.26 5.81
CA LYS A 114 19.64 -11.21 6.87
C LYS A 114 18.14 -11.48 6.86
N ILE A 115 17.77 -12.71 7.16
CA ILE A 115 16.40 -13.16 7.32
C ILE A 115 16.07 -13.10 8.81
N LEU A 116 15.05 -12.34 9.17
CA LEU A 116 14.53 -12.28 10.54
C LEU A 116 13.33 -13.20 10.66
N VAL A 117 13.40 -14.16 11.56
CA VAL A 117 12.28 -15.03 11.92
C VAL A 117 11.87 -14.70 13.35
N GLY A 118 10.66 -14.21 13.52
CA GLY A 118 10.11 -13.84 14.82
C GLY A 118 8.85 -14.63 15.14
N VAL A 119 8.61 -14.87 16.42
CA VAL A 119 7.37 -15.46 16.92
C VAL A 119 6.74 -14.49 17.91
N GLU A 120 5.53 -14.02 17.59
CA GLU A 120 4.78 -13.12 18.46
C GLU A 120 3.97 -13.90 19.49
N MET A 121 4.10 -13.54 20.78
CA MET A 121 3.35 -14.10 21.91
C MET A 121 3.28 -15.64 21.95
N PRO A 122 4.40 -16.35 21.95
CA PRO A 122 4.39 -17.80 21.98
C PRO A 122 3.74 -18.33 23.28
N ARG A 123 2.92 -19.38 23.16
CA ARG A 123 2.29 -20.04 24.33
C ARG A 123 3.30 -20.67 25.28
N ASP A 124 4.43 -21.13 24.75
CA ASP A 124 5.59 -21.63 25.48
C ASP A 124 6.88 -20.98 24.97
N ALA A 125 7.22 -19.85 25.57
CA ALA A 125 8.41 -19.08 25.20
C ALA A 125 9.70 -19.89 25.38
N ALA A 126 9.77 -20.76 26.40
CA ALA A 126 10.98 -21.54 26.68
C ALA A 126 11.21 -22.67 25.65
N ALA A 127 10.13 -23.24 25.10
CA ALA A 127 10.25 -24.24 24.03
C ALA A 127 10.68 -23.60 22.71
N VAL A 128 10.10 -22.43 22.39
CA VAL A 128 10.46 -21.66 21.17
C VAL A 128 11.89 -21.15 21.25
N GLU A 129 12.32 -20.60 22.39
CA GLU A 129 13.70 -20.17 22.61
C GLU A 129 14.70 -21.31 22.41
N ARG A 130 14.44 -22.48 22.97
CA ARG A 130 15.30 -23.66 22.78
C ARG A 130 15.36 -24.09 21.33
N ALA A 131 14.24 -24.08 20.62
CA ALA A 131 14.17 -24.43 19.20
C ALA A 131 14.96 -23.45 18.34
N LEU A 132 14.83 -22.15 18.58
CA LEU A 132 15.55 -21.10 17.84
C LEU A 132 17.06 -21.15 18.12
N ARG A 133 17.48 -21.36 19.36
CA ARG A 133 18.90 -21.49 19.73
C ARG A 133 19.57 -22.76 19.15
N SER A 134 18.80 -23.76 18.77
CA SER A 134 19.33 -24.98 18.16
C SER A 134 19.69 -24.81 16.67
N VAL A 135 19.33 -23.67 16.05
CA VAL A 135 19.66 -23.39 14.65
C VAL A 135 21.11 -22.92 14.55
N PRO A 136 21.99 -23.63 13.86
CA PRO A 136 23.40 -23.25 13.74
C PRO A 136 23.51 -21.97 12.88
N GLY A 137 24.23 -20.96 13.38
CA GLY A 137 24.48 -19.70 12.67
C GLY A 137 23.42 -18.62 12.86
N GLY A 138 22.40 -18.85 13.70
CA GLY A 138 21.39 -17.86 14.05
C GLY A 138 21.85 -16.97 15.22
N ASP A 139 21.58 -15.67 15.12
CA ASP A 139 21.72 -14.71 16.23
C ASP A 139 20.35 -14.57 16.92
N PHE A 140 20.29 -14.87 18.20
CA PHE A 140 19.04 -14.88 18.96
C PHE A 140 18.89 -13.61 19.80
N ARG A 141 17.75 -12.93 19.66
CA ARG A 141 17.35 -11.80 20.51
C ARG A 141 15.96 -12.04 21.09
N SER A 142 15.80 -11.84 22.37
CA SER A 142 14.49 -11.69 23.03
C SER A 142 14.22 -10.22 23.23
N ALA A 143 13.04 -9.77 22.81
CA ALA A 143 12.54 -8.41 23.05
C ALA A 143 11.78 -8.36 24.38
#